data_cc1dbf0ab13d38a00342fc954f354dc5
#
_entry.id   cc1dbf0ab13d38a00342fc954f354dc5
#
_cell.length_a   1.000
_cell.length_b   1.000
_cell.length_c   1.000
_cell.angle_alpha   90.00
_cell.angle_beta   90.00
_cell.angle_gamma   90.00
#
_symmetry.space_group_name_H-M   'P 1'
#
loop_
_entity.id
_entity.type
_entity.pdbx_description
1 polymer ?
#
loop_
_entity_poly.entity_id
_entity_poly.type
_entity_poly.pdbx_seq_one_letter_code
_entity_poly.pdbx_strand_id
1 'polypeptide(L)'
;ILISLYLYDRCNSLENSSVKNKISVVVVQPNIDPFSEKFSSMNYKEQLDKMLVLAAEKVDSTTDYLVFPETALTENIWENDIYQTSSIRILKTFLEKYPKLKIVVGASTSYVYEQGENPSVTARKFKRQDGYYDSYNTALQIDNTDSIQIYHKSKLVPGVERMPYPAVFGFLENLSIDLGGTAGSLGTQEIRGVFKSSSGSMAPVICYESIYGEFVTDYIKNDASVIFIITNDGWWRDTPGYKQHLLYGRLRAIETRRCIARSANTGISCFINERGDFSQET
;
A
#
# COMPACT_ATOMS: atom_id res chain seq x y z
N ILE A 1 -2.51 -2.95 -35.15
CA ILE A 1 -3.85 -2.52 -34.71
C ILE A 1 -4.87 -3.66 -34.90
N LEU A 2 -5.06 -4.22 -36.10
CA LEU A 2 -6.07 -5.28 -36.36
C LEU A 2 -5.83 -6.55 -35.49
N ILE A 3 -4.59 -7.02 -35.37
CA ILE A 3 -4.22 -8.16 -34.53
C ILE A 3 -4.51 -7.85 -33.05
N SER A 4 -4.23 -6.64 -32.62
CA SER A 4 -4.50 -6.22 -31.22
C SER A 4 -5.99 -6.20 -30.92
N LEU A 5 -6.83 -5.70 -31.84
CA LEU A 5 -8.29 -5.72 -31.69
C LEU A 5 -8.84 -7.15 -31.69
N TYR A 6 -8.35 -8.00 -32.60
CA TYR A 6 -8.73 -9.41 -32.64
C TYR A 6 -8.37 -10.16 -31.34
N LEU A 7 -7.18 -9.93 -30.80
CA LEU A 7 -6.78 -10.54 -29.53
C LEU A 7 -7.61 -9.99 -28.36
N TYR A 8 -7.96 -8.72 -28.39
CA TYR A 8 -8.84 -8.10 -27.39
C TYR A 8 -10.23 -8.76 -27.39
N ASP A 9 -10.85 -8.88 -28.57
CA ASP A 9 -12.18 -9.49 -28.72
C ASP A 9 -12.18 -10.98 -28.35
N ARG A 10 -11.10 -11.71 -28.69
CA ARG A 10 -10.95 -13.12 -28.34
C ARG A 10 -10.78 -13.32 -26.82
N CYS A 11 -10.08 -12.44 -26.14
CA CYS A 11 -10.02 -12.45 -24.68
C CYS A 11 -11.38 -12.23 -24.05
N ASN A 12 -12.20 -11.31 -24.61
CA ASN A 12 -13.58 -11.08 -24.13
C ASN A 12 -14.46 -12.34 -24.23
N SER A 13 -14.34 -13.10 -25.32
CA SER A 13 -15.13 -14.32 -25.51
C SER A 13 -14.75 -15.47 -24.58
N LEU A 14 -13.47 -15.54 -24.18
CA LEU A 14 -12.95 -16.55 -23.25
C LEU A 14 -13.30 -16.26 -21.78
N GLU A 15 -13.44 -14.99 -21.39
CA GLU A 15 -13.81 -14.60 -20.02
C GLU A 15 -15.25 -15.01 -19.67
N ASN A 16 -16.16 -15.00 -20.64
CA ASN A 16 -17.55 -15.44 -20.42
C ASN A 16 -17.68 -16.96 -20.17
N SER A 17 -16.61 -17.75 -20.35
CA SER A 17 -16.63 -19.19 -20.24
C SER A 17 -15.92 -19.76 -18.99
N SER A 18 -15.18 -18.95 -18.24
CA SER A 18 -14.49 -19.39 -17.01
C SER A 18 -15.12 -18.77 -15.76
N VAL A 19 -15.69 -19.58 -14.89
CA VAL A 19 -16.10 -19.19 -13.53
C VAL A 19 -14.81 -18.94 -12.73
N LYS A 20 -14.25 -17.74 -12.84
CA LYS A 20 -13.19 -17.30 -11.93
C LYS A 20 -13.82 -16.99 -10.57
N ASN A 21 -13.14 -17.35 -9.50
CA ASN A 21 -13.54 -16.92 -8.15
C ASN A 21 -13.57 -15.39 -8.13
N LYS A 22 -14.76 -14.82 -7.95
CA LYS A 22 -14.94 -13.38 -7.83
C LYS A 22 -14.56 -12.95 -6.42
N ILE A 23 -13.77 -11.89 -6.32
CA ILE A 23 -13.39 -11.25 -5.07
C ILE A 23 -14.11 -9.90 -4.98
N SER A 24 -14.83 -9.68 -3.87
CA SER A 24 -15.50 -8.40 -3.59
C SER A 24 -14.54 -7.47 -2.86
N VAL A 25 -14.28 -6.29 -3.43
CA VAL A 25 -13.29 -5.34 -2.89
C VAL A 25 -13.92 -3.97 -2.74
N VAL A 26 -13.74 -3.35 -1.59
CA VAL A 26 -14.05 -1.94 -1.33
C VAL A 26 -12.72 -1.19 -1.21
N VAL A 27 -12.55 -0.11 -1.96
CA VAL A 27 -11.43 0.82 -1.83
C VAL A 27 -11.87 2.12 -1.17
N VAL A 28 -11.05 2.71 -0.32
CA VAL A 28 -11.35 3.96 0.37
C VAL A 28 -10.42 5.06 -0.11
N GLN A 29 -11.01 6.21 -0.48
CA GLN A 29 -10.31 7.45 -0.81
C GLN A 29 -10.70 8.54 0.19
N PRO A 30 -9.90 8.78 1.24
CA PRO A 30 -10.27 9.71 2.30
C PRO A 30 -10.08 11.17 1.94
N ASN A 31 -9.32 11.48 0.90
CA ASN A 31 -8.98 12.85 0.49
C ASN A 31 -8.46 13.70 1.67
N ILE A 32 -7.46 13.18 2.39
CA ILE A 32 -6.77 13.89 3.46
C ILE A 32 -5.56 14.60 2.84
N ASP A 33 -5.51 15.94 2.97
CA ASP A 33 -4.41 16.73 2.40
C ASP A 33 -3.07 16.36 3.08
N PRO A 34 -2.05 15.88 2.32
CA PRO A 34 -0.78 15.47 2.90
C PRO A 34 0.05 16.65 3.45
N PHE A 35 -0.23 17.89 3.03
CA PHE A 35 0.54 19.06 3.46
C PHE A 35 -0.07 19.79 4.65
N SER A 36 -1.39 19.87 4.73
CA SER A 36 -2.09 20.67 5.74
C SER A 36 -2.83 19.83 6.80
N GLU A 37 -3.16 18.58 6.51
CA GLU A 37 -3.96 17.73 7.40
C GLU A 37 -3.20 16.52 7.90
N LYS A 38 -2.70 15.68 7.01
CA LYS A 38 -2.23 14.32 7.31
C LYS A 38 -1.12 14.26 8.34
N PHE A 39 -0.15 15.15 8.27
CA PHE A 39 1.02 15.16 9.16
C PHE A 39 1.08 16.37 10.07
N SER A 40 0.04 17.20 10.11
CA SER A 40 0.04 18.45 10.87
C SER A 40 -1.17 18.67 11.76
N SER A 41 -2.37 18.82 11.20
CA SER A 41 -3.55 19.25 11.97
C SER A 41 -4.47 18.11 12.42
N MET A 42 -4.56 17.03 11.64
CA MET A 42 -5.44 15.90 11.92
C MET A 42 -4.68 14.77 12.64
N ASN A 43 -5.09 14.38 13.82
CA ASN A 43 -4.45 13.28 14.54
C ASN A 43 -4.77 11.91 13.89
N TYR A 44 -3.99 10.87 14.22
CA TYR A 44 -4.12 9.55 13.61
C TYR A 44 -5.50 8.92 13.81
N LYS A 45 -6.14 9.17 14.94
CA LYS A 45 -7.44 8.62 15.27
C LYS A 45 -8.54 9.25 14.42
N GLU A 46 -8.53 10.56 14.27
CA GLU A 46 -9.47 11.29 13.41
C GLU A 46 -9.35 10.85 11.95
N GLN A 47 -8.13 10.63 11.47
CA GLN A 47 -7.89 10.10 10.11
C GLN A 47 -8.47 8.70 9.95
N LEU A 48 -8.23 7.82 10.91
CA LEU A 48 -8.75 6.45 10.90
C LEU A 48 -10.27 6.43 11.00
N ASP A 49 -10.86 7.23 11.90
CA ASP A 49 -12.31 7.33 12.05
C ASP A 49 -12.97 7.80 10.74
N LYS A 50 -12.43 8.83 10.06
CA LYS A 50 -12.89 9.28 8.75
C LYS A 50 -12.89 8.14 7.73
N MET A 51 -11.82 7.37 7.66
CA MET A 51 -11.69 6.24 6.73
C MET A 51 -12.69 5.12 7.05
N LEU A 52 -12.91 4.81 8.32
CA LEU A 52 -13.85 3.78 8.74
C LEU A 52 -15.32 4.19 8.50
N VAL A 53 -15.66 5.47 8.65
CA VAL A 53 -16.99 5.99 8.29
C VAL A 53 -17.25 5.77 6.79
N LEU A 54 -16.32 6.15 5.92
CA LEU A 54 -16.44 5.92 4.47
C LEU A 54 -16.53 4.43 4.13
N ALA A 55 -15.72 3.59 4.79
CA ALA A 55 -15.76 2.14 4.60
C ALA A 55 -17.13 1.54 4.97
N ALA A 56 -17.69 1.97 6.10
CA ALA A 56 -18.95 1.47 6.61
C ALA A 56 -20.17 1.74 5.68
N GLU A 57 -20.05 2.71 4.75
CA GLU A 57 -21.08 2.98 3.75
C GLU A 57 -21.20 1.89 2.67
N LYS A 58 -20.13 1.11 2.45
CA LYS A 58 -20.01 0.19 1.32
C LYS A 58 -19.69 -1.25 1.72
N VAL A 59 -19.04 -1.45 2.87
CA VAL A 59 -18.67 -2.79 3.35
C VAL A 59 -19.92 -3.51 3.86
N ASP A 60 -20.07 -4.76 3.41
CA ASP A 60 -21.13 -5.67 3.85
C ASP A 60 -20.57 -7.08 4.16
N SER A 61 -21.45 -8.03 4.48
CA SER A 61 -21.08 -9.42 4.81
C SER A 61 -20.50 -10.21 3.63
N THR A 62 -20.61 -9.69 2.39
CA THR A 62 -20.09 -10.32 1.17
C THR A 62 -18.72 -9.76 0.76
N THR A 63 -18.30 -8.65 1.37
CA THR A 63 -17.03 -8.00 1.07
C THR A 63 -15.86 -8.84 1.55
N ASP A 64 -14.93 -9.16 0.63
CA ASP A 64 -13.73 -9.93 0.93
C ASP A 64 -12.58 -9.05 1.42
N TYR A 65 -12.40 -7.88 0.78
CA TYR A 65 -11.30 -6.96 1.09
C TYR A 65 -11.76 -5.52 1.22
N LEU A 66 -11.21 -4.84 2.21
CA LEU A 66 -11.26 -3.39 2.39
C LEU A 66 -9.83 -2.85 2.23
N VAL A 67 -9.63 -1.96 1.27
CA VAL A 67 -8.30 -1.44 0.93
C VAL A 67 -8.21 0.05 1.25
N PHE A 68 -7.33 0.40 2.16
CA PHE A 68 -6.97 1.76 2.52
C PHE A 68 -5.69 2.20 1.80
N PRO A 69 -5.46 3.51 1.63
CA PRO A 69 -4.30 4.01 0.90
C PRO A 69 -2.97 3.86 1.65
N GLU A 70 -1.89 4.28 0.98
CA GLU A 70 -0.53 4.36 1.52
C GLU A 70 -0.45 5.26 2.75
N THR A 71 0.31 4.83 3.76
CA THR A 71 0.50 5.54 5.03
C THR A 71 -0.81 6.03 5.66
N ALA A 72 -1.88 5.24 5.54
CA ALA A 72 -3.18 5.55 6.12
C ALA A 72 -3.16 5.54 7.65
N LEU A 73 -2.34 4.65 8.23
CA LEU A 73 -2.07 4.66 9.66
C LEU A 73 -0.84 5.53 9.92
N THR A 74 -1.07 6.69 10.51
CA THR A 74 -0.04 7.69 10.83
C THR A 74 0.43 7.61 12.28
N GLU A 75 -0.13 6.69 13.09
CA GLU A 75 0.38 6.35 14.41
C GLU A 75 1.78 5.73 14.29
N ASN A 76 2.65 5.97 15.27
CA ASN A 76 3.96 5.31 15.31
C ASN A 76 3.80 3.83 15.71
N ILE A 77 3.91 2.91 14.76
CA ILE A 77 3.68 1.48 14.93
C ILE A 77 5.01 0.75 15.06
N TRP A 78 5.24 0.15 16.25
CA TRP A 78 6.36 -0.76 16.48
C TRP A 78 5.93 -2.18 16.12
N GLU A 79 6.63 -2.83 15.17
CA GLU A 79 6.29 -4.16 14.69
C GLU A 79 6.43 -5.23 15.78
N ASN A 80 7.40 -5.04 16.69
CA ASN A 80 7.62 -5.92 17.84
C ASN A 80 6.41 -5.94 18.80
N ASP A 81 5.60 -4.86 18.81
CA ASP A 81 4.43 -4.69 19.68
C ASP A 81 3.17 -4.30 18.90
N ILE A 82 3.06 -4.72 17.65
CA ILE A 82 2.03 -4.27 16.70
C ILE A 82 0.60 -4.43 17.25
N TYR A 83 0.33 -5.48 18.00
CA TYR A 83 -0.99 -5.74 18.62
C TYR A 83 -1.36 -4.78 19.74
N GLN A 84 -0.39 -4.06 20.30
CA GLN A 84 -0.63 -3.04 21.32
C GLN A 84 -1.01 -1.69 20.71
N THR A 85 -0.84 -1.52 19.42
CA THR A 85 -1.12 -0.29 18.68
C THR A 85 -2.61 0.03 18.66
N SER A 86 -2.98 1.27 18.96
CA SER A 86 -4.39 1.69 19.04
C SER A 86 -5.12 1.54 17.71
N SER A 87 -4.49 1.94 16.59
CA SER A 87 -5.09 1.80 15.26
C SER A 87 -5.38 0.33 14.92
N ILE A 88 -4.48 -0.58 15.27
CA ILE A 88 -4.68 -2.03 15.03
C ILE A 88 -5.87 -2.56 15.83
N ARG A 89 -6.00 -2.16 17.10
CA ARG A 89 -7.15 -2.56 17.93
C ARG A 89 -8.48 -2.04 17.38
N ILE A 90 -8.50 -0.78 16.90
CA ILE A 90 -9.70 -0.20 16.26
C ILE A 90 -10.07 -0.99 15.01
N LEU A 91 -9.10 -1.32 14.15
CA LEU A 91 -9.34 -2.14 12.95
C LEU A 91 -9.83 -3.54 13.29
N LYS A 92 -9.28 -4.19 14.30
CA LYS A 92 -9.75 -5.49 14.81
C LYS A 92 -11.21 -5.42 15.30
N THR A 93 -11.56 -4.39 16.05
CA THR A 93 -12.96 -4.16 16.48
C THR A 93 -13.90 -3.95 15.30
N PHE A 94 -13.46 -3.26 14.25
CA PHE A 94 -14.25 -3.13 13.02
C PHE A 94 -14.46 -4.48 12.33
N LEU A 95 -13.41 -5.32 12.26
CA LEU A 95 -13.46 -6.65 11.65
C LEU A 95 -14.40 -7.63 12.38
N GLU A 96 -14.63 -7.47 13.68
CA GLU A 96 -15.58 -8.32 14.44
C GLU A 96 -16.97 -8.33 13.82
N LYS A 97 -17.38 -7.23 13.18
CA LYS A 97 -18.67 -7.08 12.48
C LYS A 97 -18.70 -7.80 11.12
N TYR A 98 -17.53 -8.09 10.55
CA TYR A 98 -17.39 -8.62 9.19
C TYR A 98 -16.40 -9.80 9.16
N PRO A 99 -16.80 -11.02 9.57
CA PRO A 99 -15.87 -12.15 9.79
C PRO A 99 -15.06 -12.59 8.57
N LYS A 100 -15.53 -12.31 7.36
CA LYS A 100 -14.82 -12.67 6.10
C LYS A 100 -13.86 -11.58 5.63
N LEU A 101 -14.02 -10.37 6.14
CA LEU A 101 -13.29 -9.19 5.67
C LEU A 101 -11.81 -9.29 6.02
N LYS A 102 -10.96 -8.88 5.08
CA LYS A 102 -9.54 -8.60 5.27
C LYS A 102 -9.32 -7.12 5.00
N ILE A 103 -8.60 -6.46 5.87
CA ILE A 103 -8.22 -5.07 5.69
C ILE A 103 -6.79 -5.03 5.16
N VAL A 104 -6.58 -4.33 4.05
CA VAL A 104 -5.24 -3.99 3.56
C VAL A 104 -5.05 -2.49 3.75
N VAL A 105 -3.98 -2.11 4.45
CA VAL A 105 -3.77 -0.73 4.88
C VAL A 105 -2.29 -0.36 4.84
N GLY A 106 -2.00 0.83 4.32
CA GLY A 106 -0.65 1.40 4.39
C GLY A 106 -0.36 1.99 5.76
N ALA A 107 0.84 1.81 6.25
CA ALA A 107 1.29 2.27 7.56
C ALA A 107 2.74 2.75 7.51
N SER A 108 3.11 3.60 8.47
CA SER A 108 4.52 3.83 8.83
C SER A 108 4.85 2.94 10.02
N THR A 109 5.78 2.01 9.85
CA THR A 109 6.17 1.08 10.91
C THR A 109 7.65 1.22 11.26
N SER A 110 8.02 0.71 12.42
CA SER A 110 9.41 0.61 12.86
C SER A 110 9.64 -0.75 13.51
N TYR A 111 10.81 -1.32 13.27
CA TYR A 111 11.26 -2.58 13.86
C TYR A 111 12.48 -2.36 14.73
N VAL A 112 12.44 -2.83 15.97
CA VAL A 112 13.57 -2.79 16.90
C VAL A 112 14.38 -4.06 16.75
N TYR A 113 15.68 -3.93 16.47
CA TYR A 113 16.59 -5.07 16.41
C TYR A 113 16.79 -5.71 17.77
N GLU A 114 16.63 -7.01 17.84
CA GLU A 114 16.90 -7.79 19.05
C GLU A 114 18.42 -7.98 19.28
N GLN A 115 18.79 -8.36 20.49
CA GLN A 115 20.17 -8.59 20.84
C GLN A 115 20.73 -9.76 20.01
N GLY A 116 21.78 -9.50 19.23
CA GLY A 116 22.41 -10.48 18.33
C GLY A 116 21.97 -10.40 16.87
N GLU A 117 20.96 -9.63 16.54
CA GLU A 117 20.62 -9.31 15.15
C GLU A 117 21.58 -8.28 14.57
N ASN A 118 21.89 -8.42 13.29
CA ASN A 118 22.72 -7.47 12.56
C ASN A 118 21.84 -6.34 11.98
N PRO A 119 21.98 -5.09 12.46
CA PRO A 119 21.23 -3.98 11.92
C PRO A 119 21.53 -3.76 10.44
N SER A 120 20.52 -3.34 9.67
CA SER A 120 20.66 -3.00 8.27
C SER A 120 21.52 -1.74 8.07
N VAL A 121 21.83 -1.43 6.82
CA VAL A 121 22.56 -0.18 6.47
C VAL A 121 21.70 1.08 6.67
N THR A 122 20.38 0.94 6.82
CA THR A 122 19.45 2.03 7.07
C THR A 122 19.07 2.16 8.54
N ALA A 123 19.56 1.23 9.38
CA ALA A 123 19.25 1.20 10.80
C ALA A 123 19.74 2.45 11.53
N ARG A 124 18.89 2.94 12.41
CA ARG A 124 19.11 4.14 13.23
C ARG A 124 19.41 3.72 14.65
N LYS A 125 20.41 4.38 15.28
CA LYS A 125 20.70 4.19 16.70
C LYS A 125 19.69 4.99 17.53
N PHE A 126 19.19 4.42 18.61
CA PHE A 126 18.39 5.17 19.57
C PHE A 126 19.22 6.28 20.23
N LYS A 127 18.61 7.46 20.42
CA LYS A 127 19.29 8.63 21.02
C LYS A 127 19.49 8.51 22.54
N ARG A 128 18.63 7.76 23.24
CA ARG A 128 18.53 7.73 24.71
C ARG A 128 18.71 6.35 25.33
N GLN A 129 18.87 5.32 24.53
CA GLN A 129 19.05 3.95 24.95
C GLN A 129 19.95 3.21 23.97
N ASP A 130 20.50 2.08 24.38
CA ASP A 130 21.23 1.21 23.45
C ASP A 130 20.27 0.47 22.53
N GLY A 131 20.73 0.17 21.32
CA GLY A 131 19.95 -0.54 20.31
C GLY A 131 19.77 0.24 19.01
N TYR A 132 19.23 -0.48 18.03
CA TYR A 132 18.99 0.00 16.68
C TYR A 132 17.55 -0.30 16.26
N TYR A 133 17.05 0.49 15.35
CA TYR A 133 15.75 0.26 14.72
C TYR A 133 15.78 0.71 13.26
N ASP A 134 14.94 0.09 12.44
CA ASP A 134 14.60 0.59 11.12
C ASP A 134 13.18 1.15 11.09
N SER A 135 12.93 2.05 10.15
CA SER A 135 11.59 2.53 9.85
C SER A 135 11.23 2.20 8.41
N TYR A 136 9.96 1.86 8.16
CA TYR A 136 9.49 1.36 6.88
C TYR A 136 8.21 2.08 6.43
N ASN A 137 8.05 2.18 5.12
CA ASN A 137 6.75 2.36 4.49
C ASN A 137 6.17 0.96 4.26
N THR A 138 5.03 0.65 4.84
CA THR A 138 4.56 -0.72 5.04
C THR A 138 3.14 -0.89 4.54
N ALA A 139 2.84 -2.05 3.95
CA ALA A 139 1.50 -2.54 3.79
C ALA A 139 1.23 -3.63 4.83
N LEU A 140 0.07 -3.57 5.46
CA LEU A 140 -0.41 -4.56 6.43
C LEU A 140 -1.66 -5.25 5.89
N GLN A 141 -1.77 -6.58 6.04
CA GLN A 141 -3.03 -7.28 5.91
C GLN A 141 -3.47 -7.77 7.28
N ILE A 142 -4.67 -7.37 7.68
CA ILE A 142 -5.27 -7.65 8.97
C ILE A 142 -6.60 -8.36 8.74
N ASP A 143 -6.83 -9.45 9.43
CA ASP A 143 -8.10 -10.16 9.45
C ASP A 143 -8.51 -10.53 10.89
N ASN A 144 -9.50 -11.39 11.08
CA ASN A 144 -9.94 -11.83 12.40
C ASN A 144 -9.02 -12.87 13.06
N THR A 145 -7.95 -13.31 12.40
CA THR A 145 -6.96 -14.20 13.01
C THR A 145 -5.95 -13.42 13.85
N ASP A 146 -5.15 -14.11 14.64
CA ASP A 146 -4.08 -13.48 15.43
C ASP A 146 -2.82 -13.17 14.58
N SER A 147 -2.90 -13.30 13.24
CA SER A 147 -1.78 -13.02 12.34
C SER A 147 -1.99 -11.72 11.58
N ILE A 148 -0.97 -10.89 11.55
CA ILE A 148 -0.88 -9.70 10.69
C ILE A 148 0.22 -9.96 9.67
N GLN A 149 -0.10 -9.89 8.38
CA GLN A 149 0.90 -10.02 7.33
C GLN A 149 1.49 -8.64 7.03
N ILE A 150 2.81 -8.57 6.93
CA ILE A 150 3.58 -7.34 6.80
C ILE A 150 4.38 -7.39 5.51
N TYR A 151 4.37 -6.29 4.76
CA TYR A 151 5.21 -6.08 3.58
C TYR A 151 5.84 -4.71 3.63
N HIS A 152 7.16 -4.62 3.57
CA HIS A 152 7.90 -3.36 3.52
C HIS A 152 8.17 -2.95 2.07
N LYS A 153 7.92 -1.68 1.77
CA LYS A 153 8.16 -1.10 0.45
C LYS A 153 9.60 -1.33 0.00
N SER A 154 9.77 -1.87 -1.19
CA SER A 154 11.09 -2.22 -1.75
C SER A 154 11.64 -1.14 -2.67
N LYS A 155 10.78 -0.39 -3.39
CA LYS A 155 11.17 0.68 -4.31
C LYS A 155 10.82 2.04 -3.72
N LEU A 156 11.78 2.62 -3.02
CA LEU A 156 11.65 3.92 -2.37
C LEU A 156 11.73 5.06 -3.39
N VAL A 157 10.99 6.14 -3.10
CA VAL A 157 11.04 7.37 -3.89
C VAL A 157 12.36 8.11 -3.59
N PRO A 158 13.21 8.34 -4.62
CA PRO A 158 14.46 9.08 -4.42
C PRO A 158 14.22 10.51 -3.92
N GLY A 159 15.00 10.93 -2.95
CA GLY A 159 14.94 12.28 -2.36
C GLY A 159 13.89 12.46 -1.26
N VAL A 160 12.87 11.62 -1.19
CA VAL A 160 11.82 11.70 -0.16
C VAL A 160 11.95 10.55 0.86
N GLU A 161 11.99 9.33 0.37
CA GLU A 161 12.10 8.12 1.22
C GLU A 161 13.52 7.56 1.26
N ARG A 162 14.33 7.90 0.26
CA ARG A 162 15.73 7.47 0.15
C ARG A 162 16.63 8.69 -0.04
N MET A 163 17.50 8.94 0.92
CA MET A 163 18.51 9.99 0.82
C MET A 163 19.54 9.60 -0.27
N PRO A 164 19.66 10.38 -1.36
CA PRO A 164 20.71 10.14 -2.33
C PRO A 164 22.08 10.48 -1.73
N TYR A 165 23.04 9.56 -1.83
CA TYR A 165 24.41 9.77 -1.35
C TYR A 165 24.50 10.29 0.10
N PRO A 166 24.08 9.53 1.13
CA PRO A 166 24.00 10.02 2.53
C PRO A 166 25.34 10.55 3.06
N ALA A 167 26.46 10.02 2.59
CA ALA A 167 27.79 10.49 2.97
C ALA A 167 28.10 11.94 2.48
N VAL A 168 27.41 12.41 1.44
CA VAL A 168 27.62 13.74 0.84
C VAL A 168 26.52 14.72 1.23
N PHE A 169 25.29 14.23 1.34
CA PHE A 169 24.09 15.06 1.51
C PHE A 169 23.42 14.92 2.88
N GLY A 170 24.05 14.24 3.84
CA GLY A 170 23.49 14.07 5.20
C GLY A 170 23.15 15.39 5.90
N PHE A 171 23.79 16.51 5.53
CA PHE A 171 23.47 17.84 6.06
C PHE A 171 22.10 18.37 5.58
N LEU A 172 21.48 17.78 4.55
CA LEU A 172 20.16 18.12 4.04
C LEU A 172 19.02 17.32 4.70
N GLU A 173 19.30 16.54 5.73
CA GLU A 173 18.27 15.75 6.43
C GLU A 173 17.11 16.62 6.92
N ASN A 174 17.38 17.82 7.42
CA ASN A 174 16.34 18.75 7.85
C ASN A 174 15.45 19.22 6.69
N LEU A 175 16.01 19.37 5.49
CA LEU A 175 15.26 19.79 4.31
C LEU A 175 14.31 18.67 3.82
N SER A 176 14.70 17.39 3.96
CA SER A 176 13.84 16.27 3.59
C SER A 176 12.63 16.13 4.54
N ILE A 177 12.80 16.50 5.81
CA ILE A 177 11.70 16.58 6.80
C ILE A 177 10.70 17.67 6.40
N ASP A 178 11.17 18.84 6.01
CA ASP A 178 10.32 19.97 5.57
C ASP A 178 9.52 19.62 4.29
N LEU A 179 10.01 18.69 3.49
CA LEU A 179 9.32 18.15 2.31
C LEU A 179 8.41 16.94 2.62
N GLY A 180 8.18 16.64 3.89
CA GLY A 180 7.34 15.51 4.34
C GLY A 180 8.05 14.15 4.27
N GLY A 181 9.37 14.14 4.06
CA GLY A 181 10.21 12.95 4.13
C GLY A 181 10.60 12.59 5.56
N THR A 182 11.22 11.44 5.72
CA THR A 182 11.81 11.00 7.00
C THR A 182 13.28 11.39 7.08
N ALA A 183 13.78 11.66 8.28
CA ALA A 183 15.21 11.80 8.50
C ALA A 183 15.92 10.48 8.17
N GLY A 184 16.81 10.48 7.19
CA GLY A 184 17.50 9.30 6.69
C GLY A 184 16.70 8.44 5.71
N SER A 185 17.29 7.35 5.24
CA SER A 185 16.61 6.39 4.35
C SER A 185 15.70 5.47 5.14
N LEU A 186 14.58 5.08 4.53
CA LEU A 186 13.76 3.98 5.04
C LEU A 186 14.41 2.63 4.75
N GLY A 187 14.09 1.64 5.57
CA GLY A 187 14.40 0.24 5.28
C GLY A 187 13.60 -0.29 4.10
N THR A 188 14.07 -1.37 3.49
CA THR A 188 13.44 -2.02 2.34
C THR A 188 13.41 -3.53 2.51
N GLN A 189 12.47 -4.18 1.83
CA GLN A 189 12.35 -5.62 1.75
C GLN A 189 12.82 -6.11 0.38
N GLU A 190 13.64 -7.16 0.34
CA GLU A 190 14.16 -7.71 -0.93
C GLU A 190 13.14 -8.63 -1.62
N ILE A 191 12.41 -9.43 -0.85
CA ILE A 191 11.49 -10.46 -1.36
C ILE A 191 10.11 -9.84 -1.61
N ARG A 192 9.49 -10.15 -2.77
CA ARG A 192 8.11 -9.78 -3.11
C ARG A 192 7.14 -10.71 -2.40
N GLY A 193 6.88 -10.41 -1.12
CA GLY A 193 5.89 -11.16 -0.35
C GLY A 193 4.47 -10.92 -0.89
N VAL A 194 3.69 -11.98 -1.03
CA VAL A 194 2.26 -11.90 -1.31
C VAL A 194 1.48 -12.13 -0.03
N PHE A 195 0.41 -11.41 0.17
CA PHE A 195 -0.51 -11.67 1.26
C PHE A 195 -1.45 -12.81 0.89
N LYS A 196 -1.61 -13.76 1.79
CA LYS A 196 -2.43 -14.96 1.58
C LYS A 196 -3.68 -14.92 2.44
N SER A 197 -4.80 -15.38 1.89
CA SER A 197 -6.05 -15.51 2.61
C SER A 197 -6.94 -16.59 2.01
N SER A 198 -8.08 -16.85 2.63
CA SER A 198 -9.12 -17.73 2.09
C SER A 198 -9.73 -17.23 0.77
N SER A 199 -9.64 -15.94 0.47
CA SER A 199 -10.15 -15.34 -0.78
C SER A 199 -9.10 -15.31 -1.90
N GLY A 200 -7.87 -15.75 -1.64
CA GLY A 200 -6.77 -15.80 -2.61
C GLY A 200 -5.51 -15.10 -2.14
N SER A 201 -4.55 -14.97 -3.05
CA SER A 201 -3.27 -14.30 -2.82
C SER A 201 -3.27 -12.94 -3.48
N MET A 202 -2.81 -11.91 -2.78
CA MET A 202 -2.76 -10.55 -3.33
C MET A 202 -1.35 -9.94 -3.25
N ALA A 203 -1.00 -9.16 -4.27
CA ALA A 203 0.23 -8.38 -4.31
C ALA A 203 0.02 -7.00 -3.65
N PRO A 204 0.71 -6.69 -2.54
CA PRO A 204 0.63 -5.37 -1.88
C PRO A 204 1.64 -4.40 -2.52
N VAL A 205 1.25 -3.76 -3.61
CA VAL A 205 2.11 -2.82 -4.34
C VAL A 205 1.96 -1.41 -3.74
N ILE A 206 3.05 -0.84 -3.26
CA ILE A 206 3.04 0.47 -2.61
C ILE A 206 3.51 1.55 -3.58
N CYS A 207 2.58 2.41 -4.02
CA CYS A 207 2.83 3.68 -4.73
C CYS A 207 3.84 3.53 -5.89
N TYR A 208 5.03 4.10 -5.74
CA TYR A 208 6.11 4.14 -6.73
C TYR A 208 6.56 2.76 -7.24
N GLU A 209 6.31 1.68 -6.50
CA GLU A 209 6.60 0.31 -6.95
C GLU A 209 5.84 -0.06 -8.22
N SER A 210 4.65 0.50 -8.43
CA SER A 210 3.78 0.22 -9.58
C SER A 210 4.39 0.64 -10.92
N ILE A 211 5.37 1.54 -10.94
CA ILE A 211 6.03 1.98 -12.18
C ILE A 211 6.99 0.92 -12.74
N TYR A 212 7.46 -0.03 -11.92
CA TYR A 212 8.45 -1.04 -12.29
C TYR A 212 7.77 -2.34 -12.73
N GLY A 213 7.69 -2.60 -14.06
CA GLY A 213 7.03 -3.78 -14.61
C GLY A 213 7.62 -5.10 -14.14
N GLU A 214 8.92 -5.25 -14.27
CA GLU A 214 9.64 -6.47 -13.83
C GLU A 214 9.42 -6.74 -12.33
N PHE A 215 9.48 -5.69 -11.51
CA PHE A 215 9.23 -5.77 -10.09
C PHE A 215 7.82 -6.29 -9.76
N VAL A 216 6.79 -5.79 -10.45
CA VAL A 216 5.41 -6.23 -10.21
C VAL A 216 5.17 -7.65 -10.73
N THR A 217 5.83 -8.06 -11.82
CA THR A 217 5.71 -9.44 -12.33
C THR A 217 6.26 -10.48 -11.35
N ASP A 218 7.19 -10.13 -10.47
CA ASP A 218 7.69 -11.06 -9.45
C ASP A 218 6.63 -11.44 -8.42
N TYR A 219 5.66 -10.59 -8.12
CA TYR A 219 4.52 -10.99 -7.29
C TYR A 219 3.67 -12.07 -7.97
N ILE A 220 3.55 -12.01 -9.31
CA ILE A 220 2.79 -13.02 -10.07
C ILE A 220 3.53 -14.36 -10.09
N LYS A 221 4.85 -14.34 -10.16
CA LYS A 221 5.68 -15.56 -9.99
C LYS A 221 5.53 -16.16 -8.59
N ASN A 222 5.20 -15.33 -7.60
CA ASN A 222 4.89 -15.74 -6.23
C ASN A 222 3.37 -15.99 -6.01
N ASP A 223 2.65 -16.33 -7.08
CA ASP A 223 1.23 -16.73 -7.09
C ASP A 223 0.21 -15.63 -6.72
N ALA A 224 0.54 -14.35 -6.87
CA ALA A 224 -0.46 -13.30 -6.72
C ALA A 224 -1.58 -13.44 -7.77
N SER A 225 -2.82 -13.48 -7.33
CA SER A 225 -4.02 -13.60 -8.18
C SER A 225 -4.67 -12.23 -8.48
N VAL A 226 -4.41 -11.23 -7.62
CA VAL A 226 -4.90 -9.85 -7.74
C VAL A 226 -3.82 -8.90 -7.24
N ILE A 227 -3.83 -7.67 -7.72
CA ILE A 227 -2.88 -6.63 -7.29
C ILE A 227 -3.67 -5.53 -6.57
N PHE A 228 -3.21 -5.14 -5.38
CA PHE A 228 -3.69 -3.95 -4.70
C PHE A 228 -2.61 -2.88 -4.75
N ILE A 229 -2.91 -1.73 -5.36
CA ILE A 229 -2.03 -0.58 -5.36
C ILE A 229 -2.54 0.38 -4.30
N ILE A 230 -1.74 0.61 -3.27
CA ILE A 230 -2.01 1.62 -2.25
C ILE A 230 -1.08 2.81 -2.46
N THR A 231 -1.62 4.01 -2.51
CA THR A 231 -0.83 5.19 -2.89
C THR A 231 -1.32 6.48 -2.23
N ASN A 232 -0.46 7.51 -2.26
CA ASN A 232 -0.79 8.88 -1.90
C ASN A 232 -0.28 9.82 -2.98
N ASP A 233 -1.13 10.13 -3.93
CA ASP A 233 -0.78 10.98 -5.08
C ASP A 233 -0.84 12.50 -4.77
N GLY A 234 -1.20 12.89 -3.56
CA GLY A 234 -1.27 14.30 -3.15
C GLY A 234 0.04 15.07 -3.30
N TRP A 235 1.16 14.36 -3.30
CA TRP A 235 2.47 14.96 -3.55
C TRP A 235 2.62 15.60 -4.93
N TRP A 236 1.86 15.11 -5.91
CA TRP A 236 1.84 15.65 -7.28
C TRP A 236 1.04 16.94 -7.41
N ARG A 237 0.22 17.31 -6.41
CA ARG A 237 -0.70 18.43 -6.48
C ARG A 237 -1.50 18.40 -7.79
N ASP A 238 -1.79 19.56 -8.39
CA ASP A 238 -2.51 19.66 -9.67
C ASP A 238 -1.55 19.58 -10.88
N THR A 239 -0.72 18.55 -10.93
CA THR A 239 0.17 18.25 -12.06
C THR A 239 -0.26 16.96 -12.75
N PRO A 240 0.16 16.71 -14.02
CA PRO A 240 -0.16 15.44 -14.72
C PRO A 240 0.41 14.18 -14.05
N GLY A 241 1.27 14.31 -13.04
CA GLY A 241 1.99 13.20 -12.41
C GLY A 241 1.08 12.10 -11.87
N TYR A 242 0.00 12.46 -11.17
CA TYR A 242 -0.95 11.46 -10.64
C TYR A 242 -1.69 10.69 -11.74
N LYS A 243 -1.98 11.34 -12.90
CA LYS A 243 -2.59 10.68 -14.06
C LYS A 243 -1.60 9.71 -14.72
N GLN A 244 -0.33 10.10 -14.85
CA GLN A 244 0.72 9.22 -15.36
C GLN A 244 0.92 8.03 -14.42
N HIS A 245 0.90 8.26 -13.11
CA HIS A 245 1.02 7.20 -12.12
C HIS A 245 -0.15 6.19 -12.22
N LEU A 246 -1.37 6.65 -12.43
CA LEU A 246 -2.52 5.79 -12.71
C LEU A 246 -2.29 4.91 -13.96
N LEU A 247 -1.76 5.50 -15.05
CA LEU A 247 -1.52 4.77 -16.31
C LEU A 247 -0.46 3.67 -16.15
N TYR A 248 0.50 3.78 -15.24
CA TYR A 248 1.40 2.66 -14.90
C TYR A 248 0.62 1.50 -14.29
N GLY A 249 -0.35 1.75 -13.43
CA GLY A 249 -1.26 0.69 -12.94
C GLY A 249 -1.95 -0.04 -14.10
N ARG A 250 -2.45 0.70 -15.09
CA ARG A 250 -3.03 0.11 -16.30
C ARG A 250 -2.06 -0.82 -17.03
N LEU A 251 -0.81 -0.38 -17.21
CA LEU A 251 0.22 -1.22 -17.85
C LEU A 251 0.46 -2.50 -17.03
N ARG A 252 0.51 -2.39 -15.70
CA ARG A 252 0.67 -3.58 -14.83
C ARG A 252 -0.48 -4.56 -15.00
N ALA A 253 -1.72 -4.11 -15.07
CA ALA A 253 -2.86 -4.99 -15.30
C ALA A 253 -2.73 -5.76 -16.63
N ILE A 254 -2.36 -5.07 -17.71
CA ILE A 254 -2.19 -5.65 -19.05
C ILE A 254 -1.02 -6.65 -19.07
N GLU A 255 0.13 -6.28 -18.53
CA GLU A 255 1.33 -7.12 -18.52
C GLU A 255 1.16 -8.39 -17.70
N THR A 256 0.53 -8.26 -16.54
CA THR A 256 0.39 -9.38 -15.60
C THR A 256 -0.87 -10.21 -15.81
N ARG A 257 -1.84 -9.70 -16.58
CA ARG A 257 -3.17 -10.32 -16.73
C ARG A 257 -3.85 -10.50 -15.37
N ARG A 258 -3.77 -9.49 -14.52
CA ARG A 258 -4.40 -9.47 -13.20
C ARG A 258 -5.22 -8.21 -13.04
N CYS A 259 -6.39 -8.36 -12.39
CA CYS A 259 -7.17 -7.22 -11.95
C CYS A 259 -6.41 -6.43 -10.89
N ILE A 260 -6.62 -5.12 -10.89
CA ILE A 260 -6.05 -4.21 -9.89
C ILE A 260 -7.17 -3.48 -9.15
N ALA A 261 -7.08 -3.43 -7.83
CA ALA A 261 -7.79 -2.46 -7.01
C ALA A 261 -6.80 -1.38 -6.55
N ARG A 262 -7.07 -0.13 -6.89
CA ARG A 262 -6.22 1.00 -6.56
C ARG A 262 -6.89 1.89 -5.54
N SER A 263 -6.27 2.03 -4.37
CA SER A 263 -6.70 2.93 -3.31
C SER A 263 -5.69 4.08 -3.18
N ALA A 264 -6.15 5.30 -3.44
CA ALA A 264 -5.38 6.52 -3.33
C ALA A 264 -5.90 7.36 -2.16
N ASN A 265 -5.01 7.98 -1.38
CA ASN A 265 -5.42 8.95 -0.37
C ASN A 265 -6.03 10.18 -1.05
N THR A 266 -5.29 10.77 -1.97
CA THR A 266 -5.71 11.77 -2.94
C THR A 266 -5.28 11.29 -4.33
N GLY A 267 -5.85 11.80 -5.38
CA GLY A 267 -5.62 11.31 -6.74
C GLY A 267 -6.81 10.51 -7.24
N ILE A 268 -6.59 9.37 -7.90
CA ILE A 268 -7.65 8.56 -8.51
C ILE A 268 -7.64 7.15 -7.93
N SER A 269 -8.71 6.75 -7.26
CA SER A 269 -8.99 5.37 -6.91
C SER A 269 -9.85 4.73 -8.00
N CYS A 270 -9.61 3.47 -8.31
CA CYS A 270 -10.35 2.77 -9.36
C CYS A 270 -10.10 1.26 -9.31
N PHE A 271 -10.88 0.53 -10.09
CA PHE A 271 -10.57 -0.85 -10.47
C PHE A 271 -10.09 -0.89 -11.92
N ILE A 272 -9.12 -1.77 -12.21
CA ILE A 272 -8.56 -1.97 -13.54
C ILE A 272 -8.65 -3.46 -13.85
N ASN A 273 -9.31 -3.81 -14.95
CA ASN A 273 -9.37 -5.21 -15.37
C ASN A 273 -8.08 -5.67 -16.07
N GLU A 274 -7.98 -6.96 -16.40
CA GLU A 274 -6.79 -7.56 -17.02
C GLU A 274 -6.48 -7.02 -18.43
N ARG A 275 -7.41 -6.26 -19.02
CA ARG A 275 -7.24 -5.58 -20.33
C ARG A 275 -6.81 -4.13 -20.17
N GLY A 276 -6.83 -3.61 -18.95
CA GLY A 276 -6.50 -2.24 -18.65
C GLY A 276 -7.68 -1.28 -18.73
N ASP A 277 -8.94 -1.76 -18.72
CA ASP A 277 -10.10 -0.90 -18.68
C ASP A 277 -10.35 -0.45 -17.22
N PHE A 278 -10.64 0.82 -17.06
CA PHE A 278 -10.95 1.43 -15.77
C PHE A 278 -12.45 1.29 -15.44
N SER A 279 -12.76 1.16 -14.17
CA SER A 279 -14.12 1.22 -13.64
C SER A 279 -14.14 1.86 -12.26
N GLN A 280 -15.27 2.50 -11.90
CA GLN A 280 -15.51 3.14 -10.61
C GLN A 280 -14.40 4.14 -10.21
N GLU A 281 -13.99 5.00 -11.17
CA GLU A 281 -13.04 6.07 -10.90
C GLU A 281 -13.65 7.14 -9.97
N THR A 282 -12.89 7.53 -8.93
CA THR A 282 -13.26 8.58 -7.97
C THR A 282 -12.10 9.56 -7.77
#